data_bf327b7c2db77f71eeb3a61e15110559
#
_entry.id   bf327b7c2db77f71eeb3a61e15110559
#
_cell.length_a   1.000
_cell.length_b   1.000
_cell.length_c   1.000
_cell.angle_alpha   90.00
_cell.angle_beta   90.00
_cell.angle_gamma   90.00
#
_symmetry.space_group_name_H-M   'P 1'
#
loop_
_entity.id
_entity.type
_entity.pdbx_description
1 polymer ?
#
loop_
_entity_poly.entity_id
_entity_poly.type
_entity_poly.pdbx_seq_one_letter_code
_entity_poly.pdbx_strand_id
1 'polypeptide(L)'
;MEEIKVLKANKEHKEFIIHANNIINDVNDTEKTNGLRENIDKDYFCDNPKFNCLVAEIDNKPVGMILYSYFYWSNDGEVLWISQMFVEEEYRKYGVFFKLIEKLREENQDIKIVSCATGDENKRMQRILKYYGGHEINLKFYYKKVL
;
A
#
# COMPACT_ATOMS: atom_id res chain seq x y z
N MET A 1 -22.11 5.46 13.56
CA MET A 1 -21.07 5.11 12.56
C MET A 1 -19.95 4.41 13.28
N GLU A 2 -19.59 3.25 12.84
CA GLU A 2 -18.54 2.46 13.46
C GLU A 2 -17.19 3.15 13.31
N GLU A 3 -16.38 3.11 14.36
CA GLU A 3 -15.09 3.78 14.38
C GLU A 3 -14.09 3.04 13.48
N ILE A 4 -13.41 3.80 12.61
CA ILE A 4 -12.31 3.28 11.80
C ILE A 4 -11.03 3.39 12.62
N LYS A 5 -10.44 2.26 12.97
CA LYS A 5 -9.17 2.18 13.66
C LYS A 5 -8.05 1.84 12.69
N VAL A 6 -6.99 2.65 12.66
CA VAL A 6 -5.81 2.39 11.82
C VAL A 6 -4.61 2.07 12.71
N LEU A 7 -3.97 0.95 12.44
CA LEU A 7 -2.85 0.44 13.21
C LEU A 7 -1.81 -0.23 12.32
N LYS A 8 -0.60 -0.39 12.87
CA LYS A 8 0.44 -1.19 12.24
C LYS A 8 -0.03 -2.64 12.14
N ALA A 9 0.11 -3.25 10.98
CA ALA A 9 -0.29 -4.64 10.78
C ALA A 9 0.49 -5.60 11.69
N ASN A 10 -0.22 -6.59 12.21
CA ASN A 10 0.31 -7.69 13.01
C ASN A 10 -0.01 -9.04 12.36
N LYS A 11 0.39 -10.14 13.00
CA LYS A 11 0.23 -11.49 12.44
C LYS A 11 -1.22 -11.89 12.16
N GLU A 12 -2.18 -11.34 12.90
CA GLU A 12 -3.61 -11.61 12.67
C GLU A 12 -4.09 -11.05 11.33
N HIS A 13 -3.41 -10.05 10.78
CA HIS A 13 -3.72 -9.43 9.49
C HIS A 13 -3.11 -10.16 8.28
N LYS A 14 -2.28 -11.18 8.50
CA LYS A 14 -1.52 -11.84 7.42
C LYS A 14 -2.40 -12.27 6.26
N GLU A 15 -3.49 -13.00 6.53
CA GLU A 15 -4.36 -13.50 5.48
C GLU A 15 -5.09 -12.38 4.74
N PHE A 16 -5.46 -11.31 5.44
CA PHE A 16 -6.05 -10.12 4.82
C PHE A 16 -5.06 -9.43 3.88
N ILE A 17 -3.80 -9.26 4.29
CA ILE A 17 -2.76 -8.64 3.47
C ILE A 17 -2.54 -9.43 2.18
N ILE A 18 -2.50 -10.74 2.28
CA ILE A 18 -2.34 -11.64 1.11
C ILE A 18 -3.55 -11.57 0.19
N HIS A 19 -4.76 -11.57 0.76
CA HIS A 19 -6.02 -11.40 0.01
C HIS A 19 -6.02 -10.08 -0.77
N ALA A 20 -5.71 -8.97 -0.10
CA ALA A 20 -5.65 -7.65 -0.72
C ALA A 20 -4.61 -7.60 -1.86
N ASN A 21 -3.43 -8.18 -1.64
CA ASN A 21 -2.39 -8.28 -2.68
C ASN A 21 -2.89 -9.01 -3.93
N ASN A 22 -3.62 -10.09 -3.77
CA ASN A 22 -4.15 -10.86 -4.90
C ASN A 22 -5.16 -10.03 -5.71
N ILE A 23 -6.05 -9.29 -5.04
CA ILE A 23 -7.03 -8.42 -5.70
C ILE A 23 -6.32 -7.28 -6.45
N ILE A 24 -5.32 -6.65 -5.86
CA ILE A 24 -4.54 -5.58 -6.50
C ILE A 24 -3.83 -6.09 -7.75
N ASN A 25 -3.25 -7.28 -7.68
CA ASN A 25 -2.59 -7.90 -8.84
C ASN A 25 -3.58 -8.18 -9.98
N ASP A 26 -4.81 -8.60 -9.66
CA ASP A 26 -5.88 -8.77 -10.66
C ASP A 26 -6.22 -7.44 -11.35
N VAL A 27 -6.42 -6.37 -10.58
CA VAL A 27 -6.79 -5.05 -11.12
C VAL A 27 -5.68 -4.45 -11.98
N ASN A 28 -4.42 -4.66 -11.60
CA ASN A 28 -3.26 -4.14 -12.34
C ASN A 28 -2.77 -5.07 -13.46
N ASP A 29 -3.45 -6.19 -13.69
CA ASP A 29 -3.06 -7.23 -14.66
C ASP A 29 -1.59 -7.65 -14.51
N THR A 30 -1.17 -7.84 -13.27
CA THR A 30 0.17 -8.28 -12.93
C THR A 30 0.22 -9.78 -12.66
N GLU A 31 1.41 -10.38 -12.86
CA GLU A 31 1.60 -11.80 -12.59
C GLU A 31 1.29 -12.15 -11.14
N LYS A 32 0.41 -13.12 -10.94
CA LYS A 32 0.12 -13.66 -9.62
C LYS A 32 1.19 -14.65 -9.21
N THR A 33 1.84 -14.36 -8.11
CA THR A 33 2.81 -15.28 -7.49
C THR A 33 2.45 -15.47 -6.02
N ASN A 34 3.01 -16.49 -5.39
CA ASN A 34 2.90 -16.70 -3.94
C ASN A 34 4.01 -15.95 -3.17
N GLY A 35 4.73 -15.05 -3.82
CA GLY A 35 5.90 -14.39 -3.26
C GLY A 35 5.64 -13.69 -1.93
N LEU A 36 4.53 -12.96 -1.80
CA LEU A 36 4.18 -12.32 -0.53
C LEU A 36 3.88 -13.35 0.56
N ARG A 37 3.07 -14.37 0.26
CA ARG A 37 2.75 -15.44 1.22
C ARG A 37 4.00 -16.17 1.71
N GLU A 38 4.92 -16.47 0.82
CA GLU A 38 6.15 -17.21 1.12
C GLU A 38 7.16 -16.39 1.92
N ASN A 39 7.15 -15.08 1.78
CA ASN A 39 8.18 -14.19 2.33
C ASN A 39 7.69 -13.28 3.47
N ILE A 40 6.40 -13.11 3.68
CA ILE A 40 5.86 -12.11 4.63
C ILE A 40 6.37 -12.32 6.07
N ASP A 41 6.51 -13.56 6.51
CA ASP A 41 7.00 -13.85 7.87
C ASP A 41 8.47 -13.46 8.03
N LYS A 42 9.27 -13.69 7.00
CA LYS A 42 10.69 -13.34 6.97
C LYS A 42 10.93 -11.84 6.74
N ASP A 43 10.11 -11.22 5.91
CA ASP A 43 10.34 -9.86 5.43
C ASP A 43 9.55 -8.79 6.18
N TYR A 44 8.49 -9.17 6.90
CA TYR A 44 7.67 -8.22 7.66
C TYR A 44 7.49 -8.61 9.13
N PHE A 45 7.06 -9.83 9.44
CA PHE A 45 6.84 -10.28 10.82
C PHE A 45 8.14 -10.75 11.48
N CYS A 46 9.12 -9.86 11.51
CA CYS A 46 10.47 -10.10 12.02
C CYS A 46 11.02 -8.83 12.68
N ASP A 47 12.21 -8.93 13.29
CA ASP A 47 12.82 -7.81 14.02
C ASP A 47 13.23 -6.63 13.11
N ASN A 48 13.59 -6.91 11.86
CA ASN A 48 13.99 -5.91 10.88
C ASN A 48 13.10 -5.97 9.62
N PRO A 49 11.87 -5.46 9.67
CA PRO A 49 10.96 -5.51 8.55
C PRO A 49 11.50 -4.70 7.36
N LYS A 50 11.35 -5.25 6.16
CA LYS A 50 11.79 -4.62 4.91
C LYS A 50 10.76 -3.66 4.32
N PHE A 51 9.55 -3.69 4.82
CA PHE A 51 8.46 -2.80 4.43
C PHE A 51 7.58 -2.51 5.64
N ASN A 52 6.66 -1.57 5.48
CA ASN A 52 5.67 -1.19 6.49
C ASN A 52 4.27 -1.47 5.98
N CYS A 53 3.34 -1.74 6.89
CA CYS A 53 1.95 -1.95 6.54
C CYS A 53 1.04 -1.35 7.61
N LEU A 54 0.15 -0.45 7.19
CA LEU A 54 -0.98 0.02 8.00
C LEU A 54 -2.23 -0.74 7.59
N VAL A 55 -3.02 -1.14 8.58
CA VAL A 55 -4.31 -1.79 8.38
C VAL A 55 -5.40 -0.95 9.03
N ALA A 56 -6.49 -0.75 8.32
CA ALA A 56 -7.71 -0.17 8.86
C ALA A 56 -8.69 -1.27 9.24
N GLU A 57 -9.23 -1.17 10.44
CA GLU A 57 -10.24 -2.07 10.98
C GLU A 57 -11.54 -1.34 11.27
N ILE A 58 -12.65 -2.03 11.06
CA ILE A 58 -13.98 -1.69 11.54
C ILE A 58 -14.49 -2.91 12.31
N ASP A 59 -14.92 -2.74 13.56
CA ASP A 59 -15.34 -3.84 14.45
C ASP A 59 -14.33 -4.98 14.54
N ASN A 60 -13.04 -4.63 14.67
CA ASN A 60 -11.92 -5.58 14.70
C ASN A 60 -11.77 -6.44 13.43
N LYS A 61 -12.44 -6.07 12.35
CA LYS A 61 -12.29 -6.70 11.03
C LYS A 61 -11.42 -5.84 10.13
N PRO A 62 -10.34 -6.35 9.54
CA PRO A 62 -9.54 -5.59 8.60
C PRO A 62 -10.33 -5.33 7.31
N VAL A 63 -10.37 -4.08 6.88
CA VAL A 63 -11.14 -3.62 5.72
C VAL A 63 -10.33 -2.80 4.73
N GLY A 64 -9.10 -2.43 5.07
CA GLY A 64 -8.21 -1.68 4.19
C GLY A 64 -6.76 -1.77 4.63
N MET A 65 -5.84 -1.50 3.72
CA MET A 65 -4.41 -1.47 4.02
C MET A 65 -3.63 -0.50 3.12
N ILE A 66 -2.48 -0.06 3.62
CA ILE A 66 -1.40 0.54 2.83
C ILE A 66 -0.11 -0.19 3.14
N LEU A 67 0.56 -0.68 2.12
CA LEU A 67 1.88 -1.29 2.20
C LEU A 67 2.88 -0.32 1.57
N TYR A 68 3.93 0.03 2.31
CA TYR A 68 4.88 1.05 1.89
C TYR A 68 6.30 0.78 2.39
N SER A 69 7.26 1.39 1.70
CA SER A 69 8.68 1.34 2.04
C SER A 69 9.33 2.68 1.68
N TYR A 70 10.64 2.78 1.89
CA TYR A 70 11.39 3.98 1.55
C TYR A 70 12.50 3.65 0.59
N PHE A 71 12.78 4.60 -0.31
CA PHE A 71 14.00 4.57 -1.10
C PHE A 71 14.62 5.98 -1.16
N TYR A 72 15.85 6.06 -1.58
CA TYR A 72 16.57 7.32 -1.69
C TYR A 72 16.68 7.73 -3.16
N TRP A 73 16.17 8.91 -3.47
CA TRP A 73 16.34 9.53 -4.78
C TRP A 73 17.37 10.65 -4.66
N SER A 74 18.46 10.59 -5.44
CA SER A 74 19.61 11.46 -5.29
C SER A 74 19.30 12.96 -5.36
N ASN A 75 18.29 13.36 -6.13
CA ASN A 75 17.92 14.77 -6.27
C ASN A 75 16.95 15.26 -5.19
N ASP A 76 16.18 14.35 -4.59
CA ASP A 76 15.04 14.70 -3.75
C ASP A 76 15.17 14.18 -2.31
N GLY A 77 16.09 13.26 -2.06
CA GLY A 77 16.28 12.63 -0.76
C GLY A 77 15.42 11.38 -0.57
N GLU A 78 14.99 11.15 0.65
CA GLU A 78 14.16 10.01 0.99
C GLU A 78 12.74 10.15 0.44
N VAL A 79 12.28 9.11 -0.24
CA VAL A 79 10.96 9.02 -0.86
C VAL A 79 10.17 7.89 -0.22
N LEU A 80 8.94 8.16 0.18
CA LEU A 80 8.00 7.14 0.59
C LEU A 80 7.38 6.50 -0.65
N TRP A 81 7.59 5.21 -0.81
CA TRP A 81 7.04 4.40 -1.90
C TRP A 81 5.83 3.61 -1.41
N ILE A 82 4.65 3.92 -1.91
CA ILE A 82 3.45 3.12 -1.66
C ILE A 82 3.40 1.99 -2.68
N SER A 83 3.65 0.77 -2.20
CA SER A 83 3.62 -0.43 -3.03
C SER A 83 2.20 -0.89 -3.32
N GLN A 84 1.33 -0.81 -2.31
CA GLN A 84 -0.06 -1.27 -2.40
C GLN A 84 -0.98 -0.41 -1.55
N MET A 85 -2.18 -0.13 -2.08
CA MET A 85 -3.31 0.45 -1.36
C MET A 85 -4.56 -0.34 -1.69
N PHE A 86 -5.31 -0.71 -0.66
CA PHE A 86 -6.51 -1.50 -0.81
C PHE A 86 -7.57 -1.10 0.20
N VAL A 87 -8.81 -1.05 -0.23
CA VAL A 87 -9.99 -0.97 0.63
C VAL A 87 -11.05 -1.91 0.06
N GLU A 88 -11.59 -2.77 0.90
CA GLU A 88 -12.70 -3.65 0.54
C GLU A 88 -13.84 -2.85 -0.09
N GLU A 89 -14.42 -3.37 -1.16
CA GLU A 89 -15.37 -2.63 -1.99
C GLU A 89 -16.55 -2.07 -1.19
N GLU A 90 -17.12 -2.88 -0.31
CA GLU A 90 -18.24 -2.50 0.54
C GLU A 90 -17.94 -1.37 1.52
N TYR A 91 -16.64 -1.16 1.87
CA TYR A 91 -16.20 -0.14 2.83
C TYR A 91 -15.63 1.13 2.19
N ARG A 92 -15.56 1.20 0.87
CA ARG A 92 -14.92 2.33 0.17
C ARG A 92 -15.60 3.69 0.39
N LYS A 93 -16.89 3.68 0.67
CA LYS A 93 -17.69 4.91 0.93
C LYS A 93 -17.64 5.41 2.38
N TYR A 94 -16.99 4.69 3.27
CA TYR A 94 -16.96 5.03 4.70
C TYR A 94 -15.73 5.88 5.12
N GLY A 95 -14.90 6.31 4.18
CA GLY A 95 -13.74 7.14 4.48
C GLY A 95 -12.49 6.36 4.94
N VAL A 96 -12.48 5.04 4.80
CA VAL A 96 -11.35 4.17 5.18
C VAL A 96 -10.04 4.62 4.53
N PHE A 97 -10.09 4.93 3.23
CA PHE A 97 -8.92 5.40 2.50
C PHE A 97 -8.33 6.69 3.11
N PHE A 98 -9.18 7.65 3.44
CA PHE A 98 -8.73 8.92 4.05
C PHE A 98 -8.08 8.70 5.41
N LYS A 99 -8.62 7.82 6.23
CA LYS A 99 -8.04 7.47 7.54
C LYS A 99 -6.67 6.80 7.41
N LEU A 100 -6.51 5.92 6.44
CA LEU A 100 -5.21 5.31 6.13
C LEU A 100 -4.18 6.36 5.70
N ILE A 101 -4.54 7.28 4.80
CA ILE A 101 -3.66 8.36 4.35
C ILE A 101 -3.33 9.34 5.50
N GLU A 102 -4.31 9.69 6.32
CA GLU A 102 -4.11 10.54 7.49
C GLU A 102 -3.05 9.94 8.42
N LYS A 103 -3.19 8.66 8.77
CA LYS A 103 -2.24 7.93 9.61
C LYS A 103 -0.86 7.83 8.98
N LEU A 104 -0.79 7.54 7.67
CA LEU A 104 0.47 7.50 6.94
C LEU A 104 1.20 8.84 7.00
N ARG A 105 0.49 9.95 6.85
CA ARG A 105 1.06 11.30 6.94
C ARG A 105 1.52 11.66 8.33
N GLU A 106 0.75 11.30 9.36
CA GLU A 106 1.13 11.52 10.77
C GLU A 106 2.46 10.83 11.12
N GLU A 107 2.65 9.61 10.63
CA GLU A 107 3.86 8.82 10.90
C GLU A 107 5.06 9.21 10.02
N ASN A 108 4.87 10.03 8.98
CA ASN A 108 5.89 10.36 7.99
C ASN A 108 5.98 11.88 7.74
N GLN A 109 5.94 12.70 8.78
CA GLN A 109 5.90 14.16 8.65
C GLN A 109 7.15 14.76 7.97
N ASP A 110 8.30 14.10 8.08
CA ASP A 110 9.55 14.55 7.49
C ASP A 110 9.71 14.18 6.00
N ILE A 111 8.86 13.28 5.50
CA ILE A 111 8.86 12.87 4.09
C ILE A 111 8.17 13.94 3.24
N LYS A 112 8.86 14.39 2.20
CA LYS A 112 8.38 15.42 1.27
C LYS A 112 7.81 14.87 -0.02
N ILE A 113 8.22 13.65 -0.40
CA ILE A 113 7.82 13.02 -1.65
C ILE A 113 7.23 11.65 -1.37
N VAL A 114 6.04 11.45 -1.90
CA VAL A 114 5.35 10.15 -1.93
C VAL A 114 5.19 9.75 -3.38
N SER A 115 5.55 8.53 -3.69
CA SER A 115 5.37 7.98 -5.04
C SER A 115 4.74 6.59 -5.00
N CYS A 116 4.13 6.22 -6.11
CA CYS A 116 3.53 4.92 -6.31
C CYS A 116 3.43 4.62 -7.81
N ALA A 117 3.16 3.37 -8.14
CA ALA A 117 2.82 2.95 -9.48
C ALA A 117 1.44 2.31 -9.49
N THR A 118 0.71 2.46 -10.59
CA THR A 118 -0.56 1.80 -10.82
C THR A 118 -0.67 1.39 -12.29
N GLY A 119 -1.44 0.35 -12.55
CA GLY A 119 -1.66 -0.14 -13.92
C GLY A 119 -2.53 0.81 -14.74
N ASP A 120 -2.37 0.79 -16.05
CA ASP A 120 -3.15 1.61 -17.00
C ASP A 120 -4.65 1.38 -16.90
N GLU A 121 -5.06 0.17 -16.55
CA GLU A 121 -6.48 -0.20 -16.39
C GLU A 121 -7.07 0.22 -15.05
N ASN A 122 -6.25 0.56 -14.06
CA ASN A 122 -6.70 0.98 -12.73
C ASN A 122 -7.11 2.46 -12.71
N LYS A 123 -8.13 2.81 -13.48
CA LYS A 123 -8.62 4.20 -13.63
C LYS A 123 -9.08 4.82 -12.31
N ARG A 124 -9.59 4.00 -11.41
CA ARG A 124 -10.01 4.46 -10.09
C ARG A 124 -8.83 4.99 -9.28
N MET A 125 -7.75 4.22 -9.18
CA MET A 125 -6.55 4.65 -8.45
C MET A 125 -5.92 5.88 -9.10
N GLN A 126 -5.85 5.94 -10.43
CA GLN A 126 -5.36 7.11 -11.15
C GLN A 126 -6.14 8.37 -10.80
N ARG A 127 -7.47 8.30 -10.68
CA ARG A 127 -8.30 9.44 -10.26
C ARG A 127 -8.01 9.87 -8.82
N ILE A 128 -7.84 8.91 -7.91
CA ILE A 128 -7.49 9.18 -6.52
C ILE A 128 -6.14 9.90 -6.44
N LEU A 129 -5.13 9.40 -7.14
CA LEU A 129 -3.79 9.99 -7.16
C LEU A 129 -3.82 11.44 -7.69
N LYS A 130 -4.55 11.69 -8.76
CA LYS A 130 -4.75 13.05 -9.30
C LYS A 130 -5.48 13.98 -8.33
N TYR A 131 -6.48 13.47 -7.62
CA TYR A 131 -7.20 14.22 -6.59
C TYR A 131 -6.26 14.70 -5.48
N TYR A 132 -5.29 13.90 -5.09
CA TYR A 132 -4.26 14.28 -4.11
C TYR A 132 -3.12 15.13 -4.69
N GLY A 133 -3.24 15.59 -5.92
CA GLY A 133 -2.24 16.46 -6.56
C GLY A 133 -1.07 15.69 -7.19
N GLY A 134 -1.15 14.39 -7.24
CA GLY A 134 -0.17 13.57 -7.93
C GLY A 134 -0.19 13.80 -9.44
N HIS A 135 0.95 13.73 -10.07
CA HIS A 135 1.10 13.78 -11.53
C HIS A 135 1.92 12.61 -12.03
N GLU A 136 1.60 12.16 -13.22
CA GLU A 136 2.33 11.10 -13.89
C GLU A 136 3.74 11.57 -14.27
N ILE A 137 4.74 10.73 -14.00
CA ILE A 137 6.10 10.96 -14.45
C ILE A 137 6.43 10.03 -15.61
N ASN A 138 7.16 10.54 -16.61
CA ASN A 138 7.50 9.79 -17.80
C ASN A 138 8.79 8.98 -17.61
N LEU A 139 8.71 7.95 -16.76
CA LEU A 139 9.79 7.01 -16.51
C LEU A 139 9.40 5.62 -16.97
N LYS A 140 10.39 4.86 -17.45
CA LYS A 140 10.22 3.44 -17.79
C LYS A 140 10.96 2.60 -16.78
N PHE A 141 10.27 1.64 -16.17
CA PHE A 141 10.85 0.68 -15.25
C PHE A 141 11.19 -0.62 -15.98
N TYR A 142 12.40 -1.10 -15.79
CA TYR A 142 12.85 -2.38 -16.32
C TYR A 142 12.92 -3.40 -15.18
N TYR A 143 12.39 -4.56 -15.44
CA TYR A 143 12.27 -5.63 -14.46
C TYR A 143 12.93 -6.90 -14.97
N LYS A 144 13.77 -7.52 -14.13
CA LYS A 144 14.37 -8.81 -14.39
C LYS A 144 14.42 -9.62 -13.10
N LYS A 145 13.90 -10.85 -13.15
CA LYS A 145 14.18 -11.83 -12.08
C LYS A 145 15.62 -12.28 -12.19
N VAL A 146 16.36 -12.16 -11.10
CA VAL A 146 17.72 -12.66 -10.98
C VAL A 146 17.65 -13.99 -10.26
N LEU A 147 18.13 -15.05 -10.90
CA LEU A 147 18.12 -16.41 -10.38
C LEU A 147 19.45 -16.71 -9.68
#